data_88d08e18f5eb8aafdf1bee51abc79b81
#
_entry.id   88d08e18f5eb8aafdf1bee51abc79b81
#
_cell.length_a   1.000
_cell.length_b   1.000
_cell.length_c   1.000
_cell.angle_alpha   90.00
_cell.angle_beta   90.00
_cell.angle_gamma   90.00
#
_symmetry.space_group_name_H-M   'P 1'
#
loop_
_entity.id
_entity.type
_entity.pdbx_description
1 polymer ?
#
loop_
_entity_poly.entity_id
_entity_poly.type
_entity_poly.pdbx_seq_one_letter_code
_entity_poly.pdbx_strand_id
1 'polypeptide(L)'
;MRALRPSRSAADSTRVLGLRRYSLPSRDMVADHIELMHEGYRCDAMITVGGCDKTQPGALMPIPRANNFGITMYGGGRLPGYTDGDCPKWEASQGGSQHLDAGSAYEAQGSFAAGIIDLEELNVIESRCLGSTGSCGAMYTASTMASSFEAMGMATPGSSSHQAVRERALPPGPGVITEAKIQDCKDSVAALFTMMRAGIRSRDIMTLKSFENAITVVYALGGSTNFVLHLLALAHEADVPLTIDDFNRIGDKVPLVGNLKPRECTAKLPTDLAPSL
;
A
#
# COMPACT_ATOMS: atom_id res chain seq x y z
N MET A 1 24.38 2.51 -8.89
CA MET A 1 23.27 2.77 -7.96
C MET A 1 22.94 1.48 -7.23
N ARG A 2 23.19 1.37 -5.93
CA ARG A 2 22.60 0.29 -5.13
C ARG A 2 21.16 0.70 -4.85
N ALA A 3 20.19 0.01 -5.45
CA ALA A 3 18.81 0.13 -5.02
C ALA A 3 18.77 -0.12 -3.51
N LEU A 4 18.30 0.87 -2.75
CA LEU A 4 17.97 0.67 -1.35
C LEU A 4 16.98 -0.49 -1.32
N ARG A 5 17.38 -1.61 -0.72
CA ARG A 5 16.43 -2.72 -0.51
C ARG A 5 15.27 -2.15 0.30
N PRO A 6 14.02 -2.33 -0.14
CA PRO A 6 12.90 -1.92 0.68
C PRO A 6 13.10 -2.51 2.06
N SER A 7 12.93 -1.67 3.08
CA SER A 7 12.95 -2.13 4.46
C SER A 7 12.04 -3.35 4.55
N ARG A 8 12.49 -4.39 5.21
CA ARG A 8 11.68 -5.59 5.47
C ARG A 8 10.30 -5.15 5.92
N SER A 9 9.28 -5.72 5.34
CA SER A 9 7.89 -5.27 5.56
C SER A 9 7.56 -5.26 7.05
N ALA A 10 6.59 -4.44 7.46
CA ALA A 10 6.06 -4.48 8.82
C ALA A 10 5.58 -5.89 9.23
N ALA A 11 5.28 -6.74 8.25
CA ALA A 11 4.98 -8.15 8.44
C ALA A 11 6.17 -8.95 8.99
N ASP A 12 7.40 -8.71 8.53
CA ASP A 12 8.60 -9.34 9.11
C ASP A 12 8.88 -8.85 10.53
N SER A 13 8.40 -7.66 10.89
CA SER A 13 8.62 -7.08 12.22
C SER A 13 7.77 -7.72 13.32
N THR A 14 6.75 -8.50 12.97
CA THR A 14 5.86 -9.12 13.97
C THR A 14 6.46 -10.33 14.66
N ARG A 15 7.43 -11.00 14.05
CA ARG A 15 8.13 -12.15 14.66
C ARG A 15 8.99 -11.77 15.87
N VAL A 16 9.41 -10.51 15.97
CA VAL A 16 10.22 -10.05 17.09
C VAL A 16 9.50 -8.87 17.75
N LEU A 17 8.94 -9.09 18.93
CA LEU A 17 8.19 -8.10 19.72
C LEU A 17 8.89 -6.73 19.86
N GLY A 18 10.21 -6.68 19.71
CA GLY A 18 11.02 -5.46 19.72
C GLY A 18 10.97 -4.65 18.42
N LEU A 19 10.73 -5.27 17.27
CA LEU A 19 10.83 -4.60 15.96
C LEU A 19 9.62 -3.71 15.65
N ARG A 20 8.48 -3.92 16.30
CA ARG A 20 7.29 -3.06 16.14
C ARG A 20 7.56 -1.60 16.51
N ARG A 21 8.49 -1.34 17.43
CA ARG A 21 8.88 0.00 17.86
C ARG A 21 9.53 0.84 16.75
N TYR A 22 10.14 0.16 15.77
CA TYR A 22 10.88 0.80 14.68
C TYR A 22 10.02 0.99 13.42
N SER A 23 8.82 0.42 13.37
CA SER A 23 7.97 0.47 12.18
C SER A 23 7.54 1.91 11.85
N LEU A 24 6.99 2.66 12.80
CA LEU A 24 6.55 4.03 12.54
C LEU A 24 7.73 4.99 12.33
N PRO A 25 8.80 5.00 13.14
CA PRO A 25 9.97 5.83 12.88
C PRO A 25 10.63 5.58 11.52
N SER A 26 10.51 4.37 10.96
CA SER A 26 11.06 4.08 9.62
C SER A 26 10.42 4.91 8.50
N ARG A 27 9.19 5.39 8.67
CA ARG A 27 8.54 6.30 7.72
C ARG A 27 9.33 7.60 7.59
N ASP A 28 9.65 8.21 8.72
CA ASP A 28 10.37 9.49 8.76
C ASP A 28 11.80 9.32 8.27
N MET A 29 12.45 8.22 8.63
CA MET A 29 13.77 7.86 8.12
C MET A 29 13.79 7.68 6.58
N VAL A 30 12.73 7.11 6.00
CA VAL A 30 12.59 7.00 4.53
C VAL A 30 12.47 8.39 3.91
N ALA A 31 11.65 9.26 4.50
CA ALA A 31 11.49 10.64 4.03
C ALA A 31 12.81 11.41 4.08
N ASP A 32 13.51 11.36 5.19
CA ASP A 32 14.79 12.05 5.40
C ASP A 32 15.86 11.55 4.43
N HIS A 33 15.95 10.24 4.18
CA HIS A 33 16.90 9.70 3.22
C HIS A 33 16.63 10.17 1.78
N ILE A 34 15.37 10.22 1.37
CA ILE A 34 15.00 10.68 0.03
C ILE A 34 15.30 12.17 -0.10
N GLU A 35 14.97 12.98 0.91
CA GLU A 35 15.28 14.40 0.94
C GLU A 35 16.79 14.65 0.84
N LEU A 36 17.58 13.99 1.68
CA LEU A 36 19.05 14.12 1.66
C LEU A 36 19.65 13.78 0.30
N MET A 37 19.13 12.73 -0.37
CA MET A 37 19.59 12.36 -1.71
C MET A 37 19.18 13.40 -2.75
N HIS A 38 17.94 13.87 -2.71
CA HIS A 38 17.41 14.86 -3.65
C HIS A 38 18.20 16.18 -3.55
N GLU A 39 18.31 16.71 -2.33
CA GLU A 39 19.01 17.97 -2.09
C GLU A 39 20.53 17.84 -2.29
N GLY A 40 21.12 16.73 -1.87
CA GLY A 40 22.55 16.47 -2.05
C GLY A 40 22.99 16.38 -3.50
N TYR A 41 22.15 15.83 -4.38
CA TYR A 41 22.40 15.81 -5.83
C TYR A 41 21.82 17.01 -6.57
N ARG A 42 21.11 17.91 -5.87
CA ARG A 42 20.46 19.10 -6.45
C ARG A 42 19.58 18.75 -7.64
N CYS A 43 18.73 17.74 -7.47
CA CYS A 43 17.82 17.30 -8.52
C CYS A 43 16.68 18.32 -8.70
N ASP A 44 16.22 18.51 -9.94
CA ASP A 44 15.11 19.44 -10.25
C ASP A 44 13.73 18.87 -9.90
N ALA A 45 13.60 17.55 -9.88
CA ALA A 45 12.34 16.84 -9.64
C ALA A 45 12.60 15.42 -9.14
N MET A 46 11.56 14.77 -8.59
CA MET A 46 11.68 13.40 -8.13
C MET A 46 10.48 12.53 -8.51
N ILE A 47 10.75 11.26 -8.83
CA ILE A 47 9.76 10.19 -8.86
C ILE A 47 10.13 9.23 -7.74
N THR A 48 9.22 9.03 -6.80
CA THR A 48 9.41 8.09 -5.70
C THR A 48 8.58 6.84 -5.92
N VAL A 49 9.10 5.69 -5.47
CA VAL A 49 8.39 4.40 -5.57
C VAL A 49 8.23 3.83 -4.17
N GLY A 50 7.00 3.59 -3.79
CA GLY A 50 6.67 2.96 -2.51
C GLY A 50 5.85 1.68 -2.70
N GLY A 51 5.89 0.78 -1.73
CA GLY A 51 5.17 -0.49 -1.82
C GLY A 51 4.82 -1.12 -0.48
N CYS A 52 5.01 -0.39 0.64
CA CYS A 52 4.72 -0.91 1.97
C CYS A 52 4.09 0.20 2.83
N ASP A 53 3.53 -0.19 3.98
CA ASP A 53 2.73 0.70 4.84
C ASP A 53 3.46 1.97 5.31
N LYS A 54 4.77 1.91 5.53
CA LYS A 54 5.60 3.06 5.94
C LYS A 54 6.38 3.67 4.77
N THR A 55 6.77 2.86 3.78
CA THR A 55 7.52 3.37 2.63
C THR A 55 6.64 4.18 1.68
N GLN A 56 5.34 3.90 1.59
CA GLN A 56 4.43 4.71 0.78
C GLN A 56 4.35 6.16 1.29
N PRO A 57 3.92 6.43 2.52
CA PRO A 57 3.86 7.80 3.01
C PRO A 57 5.25 8.44 3.13
N GLY A 58 6.27 7.70 3.59
CA GLY A 58 7.64 8.19 3.67
C GLY A 58 8.23 8.60 2.31
N ALA A 59 7.83 7.94 1.24
CA ALA A 59 8.26 8.28 -0.11
C ALA A 59 7.59 9.56 -0.66
N LEU A 60 6.37 9.90 -0.19
CA LEU A 60 5.69 11.11 -0.61
C LEU A 60 6.09 12.33 0.25
N MET A 61 6.36 12.17 1.54
CA MET A 61 6.62 13.27 2.50
C MET A 61 7.68 14.28 2.03
N PRO A 62 8.84 13.91 1.47
CA PRO A 62 9.87 14.87 1.08
C PRO A 62 9.46 15.77 -0.09
N ILE A 63 8.50 15.34 -0.90
CA ILE A 63 8.03 16.11 -2.07
C ILE A 63 7.34 17.41 -1.63
N PRO A 64 6.30 17.40 -0.78
CA PRO A 64 5.69 18.63 -0.28
C PRO A 64 6.55 19.36 0.75
N ARG A 65 7.38 18.67 1.55
CA ARG A 65 8.27 19.29 2.52
C ARG A 65 9.13 20.39 1.90
N ALA A 66 9.77 20.07 0.78
CA ALA A 66 10.59 21.02 0.01
C ALA A 66 9.81 21.74 -1.10
N ASN A 67 8.51 21.52 -1.22
CA ASN A 67 7.65 22.04 -2.29
C ASN A 67 8.26 21.79 -3.69
N ASN A 68 8.76 20.58 -3.90
CA ASN A 68 9.42 20.18 -5.13
C ASN A 68 8.43 19.73 -6.23
N PHE A 69 8.90 19.64 -7.46
CA PHE A 69 8.22 18.88 -8.51
C PHE A 69 8.39 17.40 -8.19
N GLY A 70 7.30 16.68 -8.07
CA GLY A 70 7.39 15.26 -7.75
C GLY A 70 6.07 14.52 -7.88
N ILE A 71 6.19 13.23 -8.15
CA ILE A 71 5.07 12.30 -8.23
C ILE A 71 5.48 11.01 -7.53
N THR A 72 4.55 10.35 -6.88
CA THR A 72 4.80 9.03 -6.29
C THR A 72 4.18 7.93 -7.15
N MET A 73 4.81 6.77 -7.17
CA MET A 73 4.36 5.61 -7.92
C MET A 73 4.19 4.41 -6.97
N TYR A 74 3.08 3.73 -7.09
CA TYR A 74 2.84 2.49 -6.38
C TYR A 74 3.58 1.33 -7.05
N GLY A 75 4.32 0.55 -6.29
CA GLY A 75 5.05 -0.61 -6.79
C GLY A 75 4.17 -1.75 -7.30
N GLY A 76 2.86 -1.65 -7.11
CA GLY A 76 1.87 -2.62 -7.55
C GLY A 76 1.54 -3.70 -6.52
N GLY A 77 0.30 -4.20 -6.55
CA GLY A 77 -0.16 -5.30 -5.71
C GLY A 77 0.49 -6.61 -6.12
N ARG A 78 0.69 -7.50 -5.14
CA ARG A 78 1.12 -8.88 -5.42
C ARG A 78 -0.05 -9.76 -5.79
N LEU A 79 0.23 -10.83 -6.49
CA LEU A 79 -0.71 -11.91 -6.72
C LEU A 79 -0.95 -12.69 -5.41
N PRO A 80 -2.16 -13.27 -5.23
CA PRO A 80 -2.44 -14.11 -4.08
C PRO A 80 -1.56 -15.37 -4.07
N GLY A 81 -1.30 -15.87 -2.86
CA GLY A 81 -0.76 -17.21 -2.68
C GLY A 81 -1.86 -18.27 -2.72
N TYR A 82 -1.48 -19.52 -2.72
CA TYR A 82 -2.40 -20.66 -2.69
C TYR A 82 -1.79 -21.82 -1.90
N THR A 83 -2.64 -22.59 -1.23
CA THR A 83 -2.24 -23.84 -0.57
C THR A 83 -2.01 -24.97 -1.56
N ASP A 84 -2.68 -24.92 -2.72
CA ASP A 84 -2.66 -25.93 -3.77
C ASP A 84 -3.10 -27.32 -3.27
N GLY A 85 -3.93 -27.40 -2.21
CA GLY A 85 -4.40 -28.64 -1.59
C GLY A 85 -3.48 -29.24 -0.52
N ASP A 86 -2.34 -28.60 -0.24
CA ASP A 86 -1.36 -29.10 0.73
C ASP A 86 -1.70 -28.78 2.19
N CYS A 87 -2.80 -28.07 2.45
CA CYS A 87 -3.20 -27.61 3.78
C CYS A 87 -4.67 -27.93 4.09
N PRO A 88 -5.08 -29.22 4.14
CA PRO A 88 -6.50 -29.58 4.25
C PRO A 88 -7.18 -29.10 5.55
N LYS A 89 -6.48 -29.02 6.68
CA LYS A 89 -7.04 -28.54 7.94
C LYS A 89 -7.23 -27.02 7.91
N TRP A 90 -6.25 -26.30 7.33
CA TRP A 90 -6.38 -24.86 7.09
C TRP A 90 -7.53 -24.57 6.16
N GLU A 91 -7.59 -25.23 4.99
CA GLU A 91 -8.63 -25.03 3.99
C GLU A 91 -10.01 -25.31 4.57
N ALA A 92 -10.17 -26.37 5.36
CA ALA A 92 -11.42 -26.67 6.06
C ALA A 92 -11.81 -25.53 7.04
N SER A 93 -10.86 -24.95 7.75
CA SER A 93 -11.10 -23.83 8.67
C SER A 93 -11.48 -22.53 7.93
N GLN A 94 -11.09 -22.40 6.67
CA GLN A 94 -11.36 -21.25 5.80
C GLN A 94 -12.55 -21.48 4.83
N GLY A 95 -13.42 -22.45 5.15
CA GLY A 95 -14.57 -22.78 4.29
C GLY A 95 -14.22 -23.37 2.93
N GLY A 96 -13.07 -24.02 2.81
CA GLY A 96 -12.55 -24.65 1.60
C GLY A 96 -11.74 -23.72 0.70
N SER A 97 -11.47 -22.50 1.14
CA SER A 97 -10.65 -21.55 0.36
C SER A 97 -9.17 -21.96 0.38
N GLN A 98 -8.57 -21.97 -0.79
CA GLN A 98 -7.12 -22.19 -0.99
C GLN A 98 -6.34 -20.87 -1.12
N HIS A 99 -7.02 -19.73 -1.16
CA HIS A 99 -6.38 -18.43 -1.31
C HIS A 99 -5.62 -18.01 -0.06
N LEU A 100 -4.42 -17.51 -0.26
CA LEU A 100 -3.55 -16.98 0.78
C LEU A 100 -3.18 -15.52 0.48
N ASP A 101 -3.10 -14.72 1.53
CA ASP A 101 -2.58 -13.35 1.52
C ASP A 101 -1.61 -13.13 2.69
N ALA A 102 -1.10 -11.92 2.82
CA ALA A 102 -0.18 -11.59 3.91
C ALA A 102 -0.80 -11.77 5.32
N GLY A 103 -2.12 -11.66 5.45
CA GLY A 103 -2.86 -11.90 6.69
C GLY A 103 -2.91 -13.38 7.06
N SER A 104 -2.97 -14.26 6.05
CA SER A 104 -3.05 -15.70 6.25
C SER A 104 -1.91 -16.28 7.08
N ALA A 105 -0.70 -15.69 7.00
CA ALA A 105 0.43 -16.11 7.82
C ALA A 105 0.17 -15.87 9.33
N TYR A 106 -0.48 -14.78 9.69
CA TYR A 106 -0.82 -14.46 11.09
C TYR A 106 -1.98 -15.34 11.59
N GLU A 107 -2.98 -15.54 10.75
CA GLU A 107 -4.12 -16.39 11.03
C GLU A 107 -3.67 -17.85 11.21
N ALA A 108 -2.73 -18.32 10.38
CA ALA A 108 -2.14 -19.64 10.49
C ALA A 108 -1.33 -19.83 11.78
N GLN A 109 -0.57 -18.82 12.23
CA GLN A 109 0.12 -18.87 13.52
C GLN A 109 -0.87 -18.99 14.68
N GLY A 110 -2.00 -18.28 14.63
CA GLY A 110 -3.09 -18.41 15.60
C GLY A 110 -3.72 -19.81 15.58
N SER A 111 -4.00 -20.34 14.38
CA SER A 111 -4.56 -21.68 14.17
C SER A 111 -3.61 -22.79 14.65
N PHE A 112 -2.31 -22.64 14.44
CA PHE A 112 -1.31 -23.55 14.97
C PHE A 112 -1.25 -23.51 16.50
N ALA A 113 -1.24 -22.31 17.08
CA ALA A 113 -1.25 -22.17 18.55
C ALA A 113 -2.51 -22.75 19.18
N ALA A 114 -3.64 -22.74 18.49
CA ALA A 114 -4.90 -23.35 18.90
C ALA A 114 -4.98 -24.86 18.62
N GLY A 115 -3.96 -25.45 17.97
CA GLY A 115 -3.94 -26.87 17.63
C GLY A 115 -4.86 -27.27 16.46
N ILE A 116 -5.32 -26.30 15.64
CA ILE A 116 -6.20 -26.53 14.50
C ILE A 116 -5.39 -27.08 13.32
N ILE A 117 -4.21 -26.52 13.07
CA ILE A 117 -3.26 -26.97 12.04
C ILE A 117 -1.96 -27.45 12.69
N ASP A 118 -1.20 -28.23 11.95
CA ASP A 118 0.13 -28.68 12.39
C ASP A 118 1.26 -27.78 11.85
N LEU A 119 2.49 -28.13 12.22
CA LEU A 119 3.67 -27.37 11.82
C LEU A 119 3.94 -27.46 10.30
N GLU A 120 3.56 -28.56 9.66
CA GLU A 120 3.75 -28.76 8.23
C GLU A 120 2.86 -27.81 7.45
N GLU A 121 1.56 -27.74 7.75
CA GLU A 121 0.64 -26.78 7.14
C GLU A 121 1.04 -25.34 7.43
N LEU A 122 1.49 -25.02 8.67
CA LEU A 122 1.98 -23.68 8.99
C LEU A 122 3.16 -23.28 8.10
N ASN A 123 4.14 -24.16 7.91
CA ASN A 123 5.30 -23.88 7.06
C ASN A 123 4.91 -23.68 5.59
N VAL A 124 3.96 -24.46 5.07
CA VAL A 124 3.43 -24.31 3.71
C VAL A 124 2.78 -22.93 3.56
N ILE A 125 1.88 -22.55 4.49
CA ILE A 125 1.18 -21.27 4.45
C ILE A 125 2.19 -20.11 4.53
N GLU A 126 3.12 -20.14 5.50
CA GLU A 126 4.14 -19.09 5.63
C GLU A 126 5.02 -18.94 4.39
N SER A 127 5.33 -20.04 3.71
CA SER A 127 6.14 -20.01 2.49
C SER A 127 5.39 -19.51 1.27
N ARG A 128 4.06 -19.69 1.21
CA ARG A 128 3.23 -19.41 0.03
C ARG A 128 2.28 -18.22 0.16
N CYS A 129 2.09 -17.65 1.38
CA CYS A 129 1.17 -16.53 1.60
C CYS A 129 1.52 -15.26 0.79
N LEU A 130 2.75 -15.18 0.30
CA LEU A 130 3.21 -14.11 -0.56
C LEU A 130 3.42 -14.67 -1.98
N GLY A 131 2.36 -14.76 -2.78
CA GLY A 131 2.35 -15.45 -4.07
C GLY A 131 3.24 -14.87 -5.16
N SER A 132 3.69 -13.60 -5.01
CA SER A 132 4.60 -12.93 -5.97
C SER A 132 5.31 -11.75 -5.37
N THR A 133 6.20 -11.12 -6.16
CA THR A 133 6.72 -9.77 -5.89
C THR A 133 5.58 -8.76 -5.92
N GLY A 134 5.66 -7.73 -5.07
CA GLY A 134 4.68 -6.64 -4.98
C GLY A 134 4.35 -6.28 -3.54
N SER A 135 3.43 -5.33 -3.39
CA SER A 135 2.85 -4.92 -2.11
C SER A 135 1.78 -5.90 -1.66
N CYS A 136 1.30 -5.77 -0.41
CA CYS A 136 0.21 -6.63 0.08
C CYS A 136 -0.98 -6.63 -0.88
N GLY A 137 -1.54 -7.81 -1.17
CA GLY A 137 -2.66 -8.01 -2.10
C GLY A 137 -4.03 -7.75 -1.48
N ALA A 138 -4.13 -6.94 -0.43
CA ALA A 138 -5.37 -6.55 0.23
C ALA A 138 -5.38 -5.05 0.52
N MET A 139 -6.50 -4.50 0.97
CA MET A 139 -6.65 -3.07 1.31
C MET A 139 -6.00 -2.75 2.67
N TYR A 140 -4.82 -3.30 2.91
CA TYR A 140 -3.93 -2.90 4.00
C TYR A 140 -3.35 -1.50 3.72
N THR A 141 -2.47 -1.03 4.58
CA THR A 141 -1.99 0.36 4.51
C THR A 141 -1.32 0.72 3.18
N ALA A 142 -0.60 -0.20 2.55
CA ALA A 142 0.08 0.08 1.27
C ALA A 142 -0.91 0.43 0.15
N SER A 143 -1.93 -0.41 -0.06
CA SER A 143 -2.97 -0.15 -1.06
C SER A 143 -3.84 1.05 -0.67
N THR A 144 -4.14 1.23 0.62
CA THR A 144 -4.85 2.40 1.15
C THR A 144 -4.12 3.69 0.81
N MET A 145 -2.82 3.76 1.05
CA MET A 145 -2.04 4.97 0.75
C MET A 145 -1.86 5.17 -0.75
N ALA A 146 -1.70 4.11 -1.53
CA ALA A 146 -1.66 4.21 -2.99
C ALA A 146 -2.96 4.83 -3.56
N SER A 147 -4.12 4.34 -3.11
CA SER A 147 -5.44 4.90 -3.50
C SER A 147 -5.60 6.35 -3.03
N SER A 148 -5.09 6.68 -1.83
CA SER A 148 -5.09 8.05 -1.31
C SER A 148 -4.28 8.99 -2.20
N PHE A 149 -3.10 8.57 -2.65
CA PHE A 149 -2.22 9.39 -3.47
C PHE A 149 -2.77 9.61 -4.87
N GLU A 150 -3.42 8.60 -5.42
CA GLU A 150 -4.14 8.73 -6.68
C GLU A 150 -5.31 9.72 -6.54
N ALA A 151 -6.15 9.56 -5.53
CA ALA A 151 -7.27 10.47 -5.26
C ALA A 151 -6.82 11.91 -4.95
N MET A 152 -5.64 12.08 -4.37
CA MET A 152 -5.01 13.36 -4.08
C MET A 152 -4.40 14.03 -5.32
N GLY A 153 -4.15 13.27 -6.40
CA GLY A 153 -3.48 13.75 -7.60
C GLY A 153 -1.96 13.66 -7.55
N MET A 154 -1.39 12.92 -6.59
CA MET A 154 0.06 12.71 -6.46
C MET A 154 0.56 11.41 -7.08
N ALA A 155 -0.32 10.64 -7.71
CA ALA A 155 -0.03 9.45 -8.51
C ALA A 155 -0.88 9.45 -9.79
N THR A 156 -0.47 8.70 -10.80
CA THR A 156 -1.21 8.61 -12.07
C THR A 156 -2.51 7.82 -11.89
N PRO A 157 -3.59 8.21 -12.58
CA PRO A 157 -4.88 7.53 -12.49
C PRO A 157 -4.80 6.04 -12.83
N GLY A 158 -5.44 5.18 -12.02
CA GLY A 158 -5.46 3.74 -12.16
C GLY A 158 -4.25 3.01 -11.57
N SER A 159 -3.15 3.72 -11.30
CA SER A 159 -1.88 3.12 -10.89
C SER A 159 -1.94 2.40 -9.54
N SER A 160 -2.85 2.78 -8.66
CA SER A 160 -3.03 2.16 -7.33
C SER A 160 -3.62 0.75 -7.38
N SER A 161 -4.30 0.39 -8.49
CA SER A 161 -4.96 -0.91 -8.67
C SER A 161 -4.14 -1.92 -9.47
N HIS A 162 -3.08 -1.48 -10.15
CA HIS A 162 -2.29 -2.36 -11.00
C HIS A 162 -1.41 -3.33 -10.20
N GLN A 163 -1.37 -4.57 -10.65
CA GLN A 163 -0.50 -5.60 -10.09
C GLN A 163 0.95 -5.38 -10.52
N ALA A 164 1.90 -5.75 -9.64
CA ALA A 164 3.32 -5.60 -9.92
C ALA A 164 3.79 -6.55 -11.03
N VAL A 165 3.34 -7.81 -10.98
CA VAL A 165 3.75 -8.87 -11.90
C VAL A 165 2.54 -9.66 -12.39
N ARG A 166 2.65 -10.28 -13.56
CA ARG A 166 1.56 -11.01 -14.20
C ARG A 166 1.54 -12.51 -13.91
N GLU A 167 2.61 -13.03 -13.34
CA GLU A 167 2.76 -14.46 -13.09
C GLU A 167 3.18 -14.72 -11.65
N ARG A 168 2.59 -15.77 -11.07
CA ARG A 168 2.99 -16.32 -9.78
C ARG A 168 4.33 -17.03 -9.93
N ALA A 169 5.28 -16.73 -9.08
CA ALA A 169 6.54 -17.45 -9.01
C ALA A 169 6.65 -18.21 -7.69
N LEU A 170 6.91 -19.52 -7.76
CA LEU A 170 7.23 -20.36 -6.61
C LEU A 170 8.59 -21.05 -6.85
N PRO A 171 9.59 -20.79 -5.98
CA PRO A 171 9.62 -19.80 -4.88
C PRO A 171 9.48 -18.38 -5.42
N PRO A 172 9.09 -17.40 -4.58
CA PRO A 172 8.92 -16.02 -5.02
C PRO A 172 10.18 -15.50 -5.71
N GLY A 173 10.03 -15.19 -7.00
CA GLY A 173 11.08 -14.64 -7.84
C GLY A 173 10.73 -13.23 -8.31
N PRO A 174 11.59 -12.56 -9.09
CA PRO A 174 11.33 -11.20 -9.57
C PRO A 174 10.06 -11.07 -10.41
N GLY A 175 9.60 -12.17 -11.00
CA GLY A 175 8.41 -12.18 -11.86
C GLY A 175 8.57 -11.31 -13.12
N VAL A 176 7.56 -11.36 -14.00
CA VAL A 176 7.47 -10.49 -15.16
C VAL A 176 6.56 -9.31 -14.84
N ILE A 177 7.10 -8.10 -14.90
CA ILE A 177 6.36 -6.87 -14.63
C ILE A 177 5.17 -6.76 -15.59
N THR A 178 4.02 -6.33 -15.07
CA THR A 178 2.83 -6.11 -15.89
C THR A 178 3.03 -4.96 -16.87
N GLU A 179 2.41 -5.05 -18.04
CA GLU A 179 2.43 -3.96 -19.01
C GLU A 179 1.80 -2.68 -18.46
N ALA A 180 0.75 -2.83 -17.62
CA ALA A 180 0.14 -1.72 -16.90
C ALA A 180 1.15 -0.98 -16.01
N LYS A 181 2.00 -1.70 -15.26
CA LYS A 181 3.07 -1.06 -14.46
C LYS A 181 4.15 -0.40 -15.30
N ILE A 182 4.50 -0.97 -16.44
CA ILE A 182 5.41 -0.33 -17.39
C ILE A 182 4.79 0.96 -17.92
N GLN A 183 3.48 0.96 -18.20
CA GLN A 183 2.75 2.15 -18.61
C GLN A 183 2.70 3.19 -17.50
N ASP A 184 2.41 2.79 -16.25
CA ASP A 184 2.45 3.71 -15.09
C ASP A 184 3.79 4.45 -14.97
N CYS A 185 4.92 3.76 -15.23
CA CYS A 185 6.23 4.40 -15.23
C CYS A 185 6.34 5.50 -16.30
N LYS A 186 5.86 5.21 -17.51
CA LYS A 186 5.88 6.17 -18.63
C LYS A 186 4.97 7.36 -18.36
N ASP A 187 3.77 7.09 -17.85
CA ASP A 187 2.77 8.12 -17.54
C ASP A 187 3.24 9.01 -16.37
N SER A 188 3.87 8.42 -15.35
CA SER A 188 4.45 9.18 -14.24
C SER A 188 5.55 10.13 -14.71
N VAL A 189 6.42 9.69 -15.61
CA VAL A 189 7.44 10.55 -16.21
C VAL A 189 6.80 11.67 -17.04
N ALA A 190 5.84 11.35 -17.89
CA ALA A 190 5.14 12.33 -18.72
C ALA A 190 4.39 13.37 -17.87
N ALA A 191 3.70 12.92 -16.80
CA ALA A 191 3.02 13.79 -15.85
C ALA A 191 3.99 14.73 -15.15
N LEU A 192 5.13 14.21 -14.66
CA LEU A 192 6.14 15.03 -14.01
C LEU A 192 6.68 16.12 -14.91
N PHE A 193 7.05 15.81 -16.15
CA PHE A 193 7.50 16.82 -17.10
C PHE A 193 6.41 17.85 -17.44
N THR A 194 5.15 17.43 -17.45
CA THR A 194 4.02 18.34 -17.67
C THR A 194 3.89 19.31 -16.49
N MET A 195 3.98 18.81 -15.25
CA MET A 195 3.98 19.64 -14.05
C MET A 195 5.13 20.65 -14.05
N MET A 196 6.36 20.21 -14.39
CA MET A 196 7.53 21.09 -14.47
C MET A 196 7.35 22.21 -15.50
N ARG A 197 6.85 21.89 -16.70
CA ARG A 197 6.59 22.89 -17.75
C ARG A 197 5.49 23.89 -17.35
N ALA A 198 4.50 23.43 -16.63
CA ALA A 198 3.40 24.27 -16.13
C ALA A 198 3.75 25.05 -14.85
N GLY A 199 4.90 24.75 -14.23
CA GLY A 199 5.29 25.35 -12.95
C GLY A 199 4.46 24.86 -11.76
N ILE A 200 3.73 23.75 -11.89
CA ILE A 200 2.87 23.18 -10.85
C ILE A 200 3.71 22.37 -9.87
N ARG A 201 3.81 22.84 -8.65
CA ARG A 201 4.55 22.17 -7.58
C ARG A 201 3.63 21.32 -6.70
N SER A 202 4.21 20.51 -5.83
CA SER A 202 3.47 19.58 -4.99
C SER A 202 2.42 20.27 -4.09
N ARG A 203 2.71 21.43 -3.51
CA ARG A 203 1.76 22.14 -2.66
C ARG A 203 0.62 22.81 -3.43
N ASP A 204 0.76 22.99 -4.75
CA ASP A 204 -0.34 23.44 -5.60
C ASP A 204 -1.39 22.33 -5.79
N ILE A 205 -0.97 21.07 -5.69
CA ILE A 205 -1.83 19.87 -5.79
C ILE A 205 -2.33 19.45 -4.40
N MET A 206 -1.44 19.41 -3.42
CA MET A 206 -1.72 18.92 -2.05
C MET A 206 -2.44 20.00 -1.24
N THR A 207 -3.66 20.31 -1.62
CA THR A 207 -4.55 21.27 -0.96
C THR A 207 -5.47 20.55 0.03
N LEU A 208 -6.16 21.27 0.92
CA LEU A 208 -7.15 20.67 1.82
C LEU A 208 -8.19 19.84 1.07
N LYS A 209 -8.65 20.29 -0.12
CA LYS A 209 -9.60 19.55 -0.94
C LYS A 209 -9.02 18.22 -1.48
N SER A 210 -7.75 18.18 -1.82
CA SER A 210 -7.11 16.94 -2.27
C SER A 210 -6.99 15.93 -1.13
N PHE A 211 -6.75 16.39 0.11
CA PHE A 211 -6.80 15.53 1.30
C PHE A 211 -8.23 15.04 1.59
N GLU A 212 -9.24 15.90 1.44
CA GLU A 212 -10.65 15.50 1.57
C GLU A 212 -11.04 14.43 0.54
N ASN A 213 -10.56 14.53 -0.71
CA ASN A 213 -10.74 13.50 -1.74
C ASN A 213 -10.09 12.18 -1.31
N ALA A 214 -8.85 12.22 -0.82
CA ALA A 214 -8.15 11.04 -0.34
C ALA A 214 -8.91 10.35 0.81
N ILE A 215 -9.38 11.12 1.79
CA ILE A 215 -10.16 10.61 2.91
C ILE A 215 -11.45 9.95 2.41
N THR A 216 -12.16 10.60 1.49
CA THR A 216 -13.41 10.08 0.90
C THR A 216 -13.19 8.73 0.24
N VAL A 217 -12.17 8.61 -0.62
CA VAL A 217 -11.86 7.35 -1.32
C VAL A 217 -11.47 6.25 -0.33
N VAL A 218 -10.67 6.55 0.68
CA VAL A 218 -10.27 5.56 1.68
C VAL A 218 -11.47 5.04 2.49
N TYR A 219 -12.37 5.90 2.91
CA TYR A 219 -13.60 5.47 3.60
C TYR A 219 -14.50 4.62 2.70
N ALA A 220 -14.66 5.01 1.44
CA ALA A 220 -15.45 4.25 0.48
C ALA A 220 -14.88 2.84 0.23
N LEU A 221 -13.56 2.68 0.23
CA LEU A 221 -12.88 1.40 0.03
C LEU A 221 -12.71 0.58 1.31
N GLY A 222 -13.04 1.12 2.49
CA GLY A 222 -12.82 0.44 3.77
C GLY A 222 -11.34 0.25 4.09
N GLY A 223 -10.51 1.26 3.81
CA GLY A 223 -9.07 1.19 3.96
C GLY A 223 -8.58 1.10 5.41
N SER A 224 -7.28 0.91 5.55
CA SER A 224 -6.59 0.77 6.84
C SER A 224 -6.65 2.06 7.66
N THR A 225 -6.89 1.95 8.96
CA THR A 225 -6.91 3.09 9.92
C THR A 225 -5.57 3.83 10.00
N ASN A 226 -4.47 3.23 9.55
CA ASN A 226 -3.17 3.90 9.47
C ASN A 226 -3.18 5.13 8.56
N PHE A 227 -4.16 5.24 7.64
CA PHE A 227 -4.25 6.42 6.77
C PHE A 227 -4.42 7.72 7.55
N VAL A 228 -5.09 7.68 8.70
CA VAL A 228 -5.30 8.88 9.54
C VAL A 228 -3.95 9.48 9.94
N LEU A 229 -3.08 8.66 10.54
CA LEU A 229 -1.77 9.15 10.97
C LEU A 229 -0.85 9.55 9.81
N HIS A 230 -1.00 8.88 8.66
CA HIS A 230 -0.16 9.18 7.49
C HIS A 230 -0.63 10.42 6.74
N LEU A 231 -1.93 10.64 6.58
CA LEU A 231 -2.44 11.85 5.95
C LEU A 231 -2.22 13.09 6.84
N LEU A 232 -2.31 12.96 8.17
CA LEU A 232 -1.94 14.06 9.08
C LEU A 232 -0.46 14.44 8.94
N ALA A 233 0.44 13.46 8.83
CA ALA A 233 1.85 13.73 8.61
C ALA A 233 2.10 14.40 7.25
N LEU A 234 1.47 13.90 6.18
CA LEU A 234 1.57 14.50 4.85
C LEU A 234 0.99 15.91 4.78
N ALA A 235 -0.12 16.16 5.48
CA ALA A 235 -0.70 17.49 5.58
C ALA A 235 0.23 18.46 6.29
N HIS A 236 0.90 18.01 7.37
CA HIS A 236 1.94 18.80 8.05
C HIS A 236 3.08 19.15 7.09
N GLU A 237 3.61 18.21 6.31
CA GLU A 237 4.67 18.47 5.34
C GLU A 237 4.24 19.40 4.20
N ALA A 238 2.94 19.40 3.88
CA ALA A 238 2.36 20.25 2.84
C ALA A 238 1.88 21.62 3.34
N ASP A 239 2.01 21.92 4.63
CA ASP A 239 1.44 23.11 5.31
C ASP A 239 -0.09 23.21 5.17
N VAL A 240 -0.80 22.07 5.16
CA VAL A 240 -2.25 21.99 5.07
C VAL A 240 -2.86 21.80 6.47
N PRO A 241 -3.85 22.61 6.87
CA PRO A 241 -4.45 22.57 8.21
C PRO A 241 -5.49 21.45 8.32
N LEU A 242 -5.07 20.19 8.10
CA LEU A 242 -5.90 19.01 8.27
C LEU A 242 -5.93 18.60 9.74
N THR A 243 -7.11 18.30 10.26
CA THR A 243 -7.32 17.87 11.65
C THR A 243 -7.95 16.48 11.72
N ILE A 244 -7.91 15.86 12.89
CA ILE A 244 -8.57 14.55 13.08
C ILE A 244 -10.09 14.65 12.96
N ASP A 245 -10.67 15.80 13.23
CA ASP A 245 -12.13 16.03 13.13
C ASP A 245 -12.61 16.01 11.67
N ASP A 246 -11.73 16.35 10.72
CA ASP A 246 -12.05 16.28 9.30
C ASP A 246 -12.33 14.84 8.85
N PHE A 247 -11.62 13.87 9.44
CA PHE A 247 -11.85 12.45 9.15
C PHE A 247 -13.24 12.02 9.60
N ASN A 248 -13.70 12.41 10.79
CA ASN A 248 -15.04 12.13 11.26
C ASN A 248 -16.10 12.82 10.39
N ARG A 249 -15.92 14.12 10.14
CA ARG A 249 -16.83 14.93 9.32
C ARG A 249 -17.07 14.35 7.92
N ILE A 250 -16.01 13.80 7.31
CA ILE A 250 -16.08 13.20 5.97
C ILE A 250 -16.61 11.77 6.07
N GLY A 251 -16.07 10.97 7.00
CA GLY A 251 -16.43 9.57 7.17
C GLY A 251 -17.90 9.33 7.44
N ASP A 252 -18.55 10.23 8.20
CA ASP A 252 -19.98 10.16 8.51
C ASP A 252 -20.88 10.27 7.26
N LYS A 253 -20.35 10.79 6.17
CA LYS A 253 -21.08 11.04 4.92
C LYS A 253 -20.79 10.04 3.81
N VAL A 254 -19.68 9.31 3.93
CA VAL A 254 -19.20 8.44 2.85
C VAL A 254 -19.71 7.01 3.06
N PRO A 255 -20.51 6.47 2.12
CA PRO A 255 -20.93 5.09 2.19
C PRO A 255 -19.76 4.15 1.90
N LEU A 256 -19.74 2.99 2.57
CA LEU A 256 -18.82 1.91 2.26
C LEU A 256 -19.22 1.28 0.93
N VAL A 257 -18.34 1.33 -0.05
CA VAL A 257 -18.51 0.73 -1.38
C VAL A 257 -17.76 -0.60 -1.47
N GLY A 258 -16.53 -0.63 -0.95
CA GLY A 258 -15.67 -1.83 -0.94
C GLY A 258 -15.59 -2.45 0.45
N ASN A 259 -15.95 -3.73 0.58
CA ASN A 259 -15.71 -4.51 1.79
C ASN A 259 -14.44 -5.36 1.60
N LEU A 260 -13.30 -4.69 1.59
CA LEU A 260 -12.01 -5.29 1.28
C LEU A 260 -11.29 -5.69 2.58
N LYS A 261 -10.58 -6.85 2.54
CA LYS A 261 -9.75 -7.30 3.67
C LYS A 261 -8.70 -6.21 4.03
N PRO A 262 -8.50 -5.85 5.32
CA PRO A 262 -8.79 -6.62 6.53
C PRO A 262 -10.20 -6.43 7.14
N ARG A 263 -11.05 -5.62 6.55
CA ARG A 263 -12.41 -5.39 7.07
C ARG A 263 -13.34 -6.49 6.56
N GLU A 264 -13.50 -7.55 7.32
CA GLU A 264 -14.56 -8.52 7.08
C GLU A 264 -15.84 -8.04 7.78
N CYS A 265 -16.75 -7.48 7.01
CA CYS A 265 -18.12 -7.31 7.46
C CYS A 265 -18.93 -8.53 7.00
N THR A 266 -19.67 -9.16 7.90
CA THR A 266 -20.54 -10.32 7.61
C THR A 266 -21.75 -9.96 6.75
N ALA A 267 -21.91 -8.72 6.33
CA ALA A 267 -22.93 -8.33 5.37
C ALA A 267 -22.55 -8.88 3.97
N LYS A 268 -23.32 -9.85 3.50
CA LYS A 268 -23.24 -10.30 2.11
C LYS A 268 -23.45 -9.09 1.19
N LEU A 269 -22.39 -8.71 0.46
CA LEU A 269 -22.55 -7.81 -0.67
C LEU A 269 -23.52 -8.46 -1.68
N PRO A 270 -24.41 -7.70 -2.32
CA PRO A 270 -25.13 -8.19 -3.47
C PRO A 270 -24.11 -8.72 -4.49
N THR A 271 -24.34 -9.94 -4.97
CA THR A 271 -23.45 -10.66 -5.87
C THR A 271 -23.18 -9.94 -7.20
N ASP A 272 -23.90 -8.88 -7.46
CA ASP A 272 -23.90 -8.11 -8.71
C ASP A 272 -22.86 -6.98 -8.73
N LEU A 273 -22.15 -6.74 -7.62
CA LEU A 273 -21.11 -5.71 -7.50
C LEU A 273 -19.70 -6.29 -7.29
N ALA A 274 -19.52 -7.60 -7.42
CA ALA A 274 -18.18 -8.17 -7.46
C ALA A 274 -17.56 -7.81 -8.82
N PRO A 275 -16.56 -6.92 -8.89
CA PRO A 275 -15.80 -6.81 -10.12
C PRO A 275 -15.12 -8.15 -10.33
N SER A 276 -15.28 -8.69 -11.51
CA SER A 276 -14.48 -9.82 -11.99
C SER A 276 -13.02 -9.38 -12.00
N LEU A 277 -12.30 -9.71 -10.93
CA LEU A 277 -10.85 -9.60 -10.83
C LEU A 277 -10.20 -10.86 -11.39
#